data_a61593e38391cf2eb8d93b1e54bfe438
#
_entry.id   a61593e38391cf2eb8d93b1e54bfe438
#
_cell.length_a   1.000
_cell.length_b   1.000
_cell.length_c   1.000
_cell.angle_alpha   90.00
_cell.angle_beta   90.00
_cell.angle_gamma   90.00
#
_symmetry.space_group_name_H-M   'P 1'
#
loop_
_entity.id
_entity.type
_entity.pdbx_description
1 polymer ?
#
loop_
_entity_poly.entity_id
_entity_poly.type
_entity_poly.pdbx_seq_one_letter_code
_entity_poly.pdbx_strand_id
1 'polypeptide(L)'
;MLDLKQQVKGFLEENDYATCEYHGCFDIVAKKDLLILLKVLLNVDAFQKEQAKNLKIISNNLDGYPMLIGVQTNREKLKTGIVYERFEMPTLSVETFEKLICNKIFPRIYRDKGGLYVEIDSEVLKDARKGKTLTQRELAEAVGINKKVIYEHEKKQLRMLLDIAEKLERILNEKIIKSVEIFKRYEEHGQPKDLLEKNIGRNLEKIGFKTDFVKQSPLDVFAKEKALIISDIEIDKRKMKKRAADLKEFIDVVKRPALLITEKTKKEELLGIPLIERKELEDIERKDLIKRAKKAI
;
A
#
# COMPACT_ATOMS: atom_id res chain seq x y z
N MET A 1 12.10 25.65 -5.16
CA MET A 1 10.86 24.84 -5.30
C MET A 1 11.08 23.59 -4.46
N LEU A 2 10.30 23.38 -3.40
CA LEU A 2 10.41 22.16 -2.59
C LEU A 2 10.24 20.93 -3.49
N ASP A 3 11.06 19.90 -3.28
CA ASP A 3 10.86 18.60 -3.93
C ASP A 3 9.48 18.08 -3.55
N LEU A 4 8.77 17.48 -4.49
CA LEU A 4 7.43 16.91 -4.29
C LEU A 4 7.36 15.96 -3.08
N LYS A 5 8.42 15.20 -2.85
CA LYS A 5 8.52 14.30 -1.70
C LYS A 5 8.56 15.07 -0.39
N GLN A 6 9.35 16.12 -0.33
CA GLN A 6 9.43 16.99 0.85
C GLN A 6 8.11 17.71 1.13
N GLN A 7 7.37 18.10 0.09
CA GLN A 7 6.03 18.66 0.24
C GLN A 7 5.07 17.63 0.88
N VAL A 8 5.03 16.40 0.34
CA VAL A 8 4.14 15.34 0.85
C VAL A 8 4.54 14.93 2.27
N LYS A 9 5.84 14.83 2.56
CA LYS A 9 6.35 14.50 3.89
C LYS A 9 6.01 15.58 4.90
N GLY A 10 6.33 16.84 4.62
CA GLY A 10 6.04 17.97 5.51
C GLY A 10 4.56 18.06 5.83
N PHE A 11 3.70 17.89 4.82
CA PHE A 11 2.26 17.82 5.01
C PHE A 11 1.83 16.69 5.97
N LEU A 12 2.42 15.51 5.87
CA LEU A 12 2.12 14.40 6.79
C LEU A 12 2.58 14.70 8.22
N GLU A 13 3.77 15.28 8.39
CA GLU A 13 4.32 15.67 9.69
C GLU A 13 3.48 16.77 10.36
N GLU A 14 3.01 17.76 9.61
CA GLU A 14 2.07 18.80 10.06
C GLU A 14 0.72 18.22 10.53
N ASN A 15 0.38 17.00 10.07
CA ASN A 15 -0.82 16.27 10.48
C ASN A 15 -0.53 15.14 11.48
N ASP A 16 0.56 15.24 12.25
CA ASP A 16 0.98 14.32 13.34
C ASP A 16 1.30 12.89 12.88
N TYR A 17 1.69 12.68 11.63
CA TYR A 17 2.22 11.40 11.19
C TYR A 17 3.71 11.28 11.54
N ALA A 18 4.09 10.17 12.17
CA ALA A 18 5.49 9.77 12.20
C ALA A 18 5.91 9.31 10.80
N THR A 19 6.99 9.86 10.25
CA THR A 19 7.44 9.58 8.88
C THR A 19 8.88 9.11 8.83
N CYS A 20 9.22 8.27 7.84
CA CYS A 20 10.59 8.10 7.39
C CYS A 20 10.66 8.04 5.88
N GLU A 21 11.81 8.41 5.31
CA GLU A 21 12.08 8.41 3.89
C GLU A 21 12.95 7.21 3.49
N TYR A 22 12.73 6.73 2.27
CA TYR A 22 13.59 5.73 1.66
C TYR A 22 13.60 5.88 0.13
N HIS A 23 14.70 5.53 -0.51
CA HIS A 23 14.81 5.57 -1.96
C HIS A 23 14.78 4.15 -2.54
N GLY A 24 13.58 3.65 -2.85
CA GLY A 24 13.41 2.29 -3.33
C GLY A 24 12.02 2.05 -3.92
N CYS A 25 11.39 0.95 -3.52
CA CYS A 25 10.04 0.64 -3.96
C CYS A 25 8.99 1.60 -3.38
N PHE A 26 9.27 2.27 -2.25
CA PHE A 26 8.53 3.41 -1.71
C PHE A 26 9.46 4.59 -1.46
N ASP A 27 8.90 5.76 -1.20
CA ASP A 27 9.63 6.99 -0.88
C ASP A 27 9.36 7.47 0.54
N ILE A 28 8.14 7.27 1.05
CA ILE A 28 7.74 7.69 2.40
C ILE A 28 6.93 6.58 3.04
N VAL A 29 7.27 6.21 4.28
CA VAL A 29 6.36 5.49 5.15
C VAL A 29 5.85 6.45 6.22
N ALA A 30 4.56 6.41 6.50
CA ALA A 30 3.91 7.31 7.44
C ALA A 30 2.94 6.53 8.35
N LYS A 31 2.97 6.81 9.63
CA LYS A 31 2.13 6.14 10.63
C LYS A 31 1.51 7.12 11.61
N LYS A 32 0.21 7.04 11.75
CA LYS A 32 -0.62 7.60 12.81
C LYS A 32 -1.59 6.50 13.25
N ASP A 33 -2.87 6.57 12.92
CA ASP A 33 -3.82 5.48 13.13
C ASP A 33 -3.62 4.34 12.12
N LEU A 34 -3.29 4.70 10.89
CA LEU A 34 -3.01 3.78 9.78
C LEU A 34 -1.54 3.88 9.36
N LEU A 35 -1.00 2.76 8.91
CA LEU A 35 0.30 2.73 8.24
C LEU A 35 0.10 2.91 6.74
N ILE A 36 0.71 3.94 6.19
CA ILE A 36 0.63 4.30 4.76
C ILE A 36 2.03 4.23 4.15
N LEU A 37 2.14 3.56 3.01
CA LEU A 37 3.38 3.47 2.26
C LEU A 37 3.22 4.20 0.92
N LEU A 38 3.98 5.24 0.71
CA LEU A 38 3.83 6.13 -0.43
C LEU A 38 5.00 6.00 -1.41
N LYS A 39 4.66 5.85 -2.67
CA LYS A 39 5.56 6.15 -3.79
C LYS A 39 5.16 7.53 -4.34
N VAL A 40 6.12 8.44 -4.44
CA VAL A 40 5.87 9.84 -4.85
C VAL A 40 6.62 10.14 -6.14
N LEU A 41 5.90 10.45 -7.22
CA LEU A 41 6.46 10.64 -8.54
C LEU A 41 5.84 11.86 -9.23
N LEU A 42 6.65 12.66 -9.91
CA LEU A 42 6.11 13.74 -10.79
C LEU A 42 5.24 13.15 -11.90
N ASN A 43 5.71 12.08 -12.53
CA ASN A 43 4.98 11.35 -13.55
C ASN A 43 4.72 9.90 -13.05
N VAL A 44 3.45 9.58 -12.80
CA VAL A 44 3.04 8.28 -12.26
C VAL A 44 3.22 7.12 -13.24
N ASP A 45 3.39 7.39 -14.52
CA ASP A 45 3.67 6.35 -15.53
C ASP A 45 5.14 5.85 -15.47
N ALA A 46 6.02 6.54 -14.72
CA ALA A 46 7.36 6.06 -14.42
C ALA A 46 7.40 4.95 -13.35
N PHE A 47 6.29 4.69 -12.66
CA PHE A 47 6.19 3.63 -11.67
C PHE A 47 6.31 2.25 -12.31
N GLN A 48 7.19 1.41 -11.77
CA GLN A 48 7.51 0.11 -12.36
C GLN A 48 6.76 -1.03 -11.66
N LYS A 49 6.46 -2.09 -12.42
CA LYS A 49 5.76 -3.27 -11.91
C LYS A 49 6.49 -3.94 -10.73
N GLU A 50 7.81 -4.02 -10.78
CA GLU A 50 8.62 -4.61 -9.70
C GLU A 50 8.55 -3.76 -8.42
N GLN A 51 8.56 -2.43 -8.54
CA GLN A 51 8.35 -1.54 -7.39
C GLN A 51 6.97 -1.73 -6.78
N ALA A 52 5.94 -1.82 -7.62
CA ALA A 52 4.57 -2.08 -7.20
C ALA A 52 4.43 -3.40 -6.44
N LYS A 53 5.06 -4.46 -6.96
CA LYS A 53 5.09 -5.78 -6.32
C LYS A 53 5.73 -5.70 -4.94
N ASN A 54 6.94 -5.14 -4.83
CA ASN A 54 7.63 -5.03 -3.55
C ASN A 54 6.86 -4.16 -2.55
N LEU A 55 6.25 -3.08 -3.00
CA LEU A 55 5.43 -2.23 -2.15
C LEU A 55 4.18 -2.95 -1.62
N LYS A 56 3.53 -3.78 -2.44
CA LYS A 56 2.42 -4.65 -2.02
C LYS A 56 2.88 -5.70 -1.00
N ILE A 57 4.05 -6.33 -1.18
CA ILE A 57 4.61 -7.29 -0.23
C ILE A 57 4.85 -6.64 1.14
N ILE A 58 5.46 -5.45 1.17
CA ILE A 58 5.70 -4.72 2.41
C ILE A 58 4.37 -4.38 3.09
N SER A 59 3.42 -3.84 2.34
CA SER A 59 2.11 -3.47 2.87
C SER A 59 1.34 -4.67 3.42
N ASN A 60 1.39 -5.82 2.75
CA ASN A 60 0.76 -7.06 3.20
C ASN A 60 1.34 -7.55 4.55
N ASN A 61 2.65 -7.52 4.70
CA ASN A 61 3.31 -7.99 5.93
C ASN A 61 3.15 -7.02 7.11
N LEU A 62 3.02 -5.72 6.85
CA LEU A 62 2.92 -4.69 7.87
C LEU A 62 1.47 -4.26 8.19
N ASP A 63 0.48 -4.85 7.53
CA ASP A 63 -0.92 -4.39 7.58
C ASP A 63 -1.07 -2.92 7.16
N GLY A 64 -0.23 -2.48 6.20
CA GLY A 64 -0.19 -1.11 5.69
C GLY A 64 -0.95 -0.94 4.37
N TYR A 65 -1.08 0.30 3.94
CA TYR A 65 -1.82 0.68 2.73
C TYR A 65 -0.89 1.38 1.73
N PRO A 66 -0.59 0.74 0.58
CA PRO A 66 0.27 1.32 -0.43
C PRO A 66 -0.51 2.28 -1.32
N MET A 67 0.09 3.43 -1.64
CA MET A 67 -0.48 4.44 -2.55
C MET A 67 0.61 5.06 -3.41
N LEU A 68 0.20 5.51 -4.59
CA LEU A 68 1.04 6.31 -5.48
C LEU A 68 0.52 7.75 -5.47
N ILE A 69 1.41 8.69 -5.17
CA ILE A 69 1.11 10.13 -5.20
C ILE A 69 1.86 10.76 -6.36
N GLY A 70 1.18 11.59 -7.15
CA GLY A 70 1.82 12.20 -8.28
C GLY A 70 1.15 13.47 -8.81
N VAL A 71 1.75 14.02 -9.87
CA VAL A 71 1.30 15.27 -10.50
C VAL A 71 0.64 15.01 -11.85
N GLN A 72 1.19 14.09 -12.63
CA GLN A 72 0.75 13.86 -14.01
C GLN A 72 0.97 12.41 -14.46
N THR A 73 0.29 12.05 -15.54
CA THR A 73 0.60 10.93 -16.43
C THR A 73 1.37 11.42 -17.65
N ASN A 74 1.75 10.54 -18.56
CA ASN A 74 2.29 10.94 -19.88
C ASN A 74 1.28 11.74 -20.74
N ARG A 75 -0.01 11.74 -20.39
CA ARG A 75 -1.08 12.34 -21.20
C ARG A 75 -1.71 13.56 -20.57
N GLU A 76 -1.89 13.58 -19.26
CA GLU A 76 -2.64 14.62 -18.57
C GLU A 76 -2.16 14.80 -17.12
N LYS A 77 -2.43 15.98 -16.54
CA LYS A 77 -2.27 16.19 -15.10
C LYS A 77 -3.31 15.38 -14.31
N LEU A 78 -2.94 14.90 -13.15
CA LEU A 78 -3.88 14.24 -12.25
C LEU A 78 -4.87 15.29 -11.71
N LYS A 79 -6.15 14.98 -11.80
CA LYS A 79 -7.23 15.88 -11.36
C LYS A 79 -7.59 15.61 -9.90
N THR A 80 -7.86 16.66 -9.17
CA THR A 80 -8.32 16.59 -7.79
C THR A 80 -9.66 15.85 -7.68
N GLY A 81 -9.79 14.97 -6.68
CA GLY A 81 -11.01 14.19 -6.43
C GLY A 81 -11.17 12.95 -7.32
N ILE A 82 -10.19 12.69 -8.19
CA ILE A 82 -10.20 11.54 -9.09
C ILE A 82 -9.11 10.55 -8.70
N VAL A 83 -9.45 9.26 -8.65
CA VAL A 83 -8.54 8.14 -8.44
C VAL A 83 -8.13 7.56 -9.78
N TYR A 84 -6.85 7.48 -9.97
CA TYR A 84 -6.22 6.72 -11.05
C TYR A 84 -5.71 5.39 -10.46
N GLU A 85 -5.46 4.42 -11.29
CA GLU A 85 -4.89 3.14 -10.84
C GLU A 85 -3.61 2.83 -11.63
N ARG A 86 -2.58 2.38 -10.91
CA ARG A 86 -1.35 1.82 -11.49
C ARG A 86 -1.04 0.51 -10.79
N PHE A 87 -0.98 -0.57 -11.55
CA PHE A 87 -0.78 -1.92 -10.99
C PHE A 87 -1.78 -2.23 -9.85
N GLU A 88 -3.07 -1.86 -10.05
CA GLU A 88 -4.18 -2.02 -9.08
C GLU A 88 -4.07 -1.16 -7.81
N MET A 89 -2.99 -0.37 -7.65
CA MET A 89 -2.85 0.53 -6.52
C MET A 89 -3.49 1.89 -6.80
N PRO A 90 -4.14 2.49 -5.80
CA PRO A 90 -4.71 3.82 -5.92
C PRO A 90 -3.59 4.85 -6.15
N THR A 91 -3.83 5.70 -7.13
CA THR A 91 -2.92 6.77 -7.56
C THR A 91 -3.68 8.09 -7.47
N LEU A 92 -3.17 9.00 -6.67
CA LEU A 92 -3.85 10.25 -6.31
C LEU A 92 -3.00 11.47 -6.69
N SER A 93 -3.65 12.60 -6.99
CA SER A 93 -2.97 13.90 -6.96
C SER A 93 -2.66 14.28 -5.51
N VAL A 94 -1.68 15.19 -5.33
CA VAL A 94 -1.32 15.69 -4.00
C VAL A 94 -2.54 16.28 -3.30
N GLU A 95 -3.32 17.11 -3.97
CA GLU A 95 -4.50 17.75 -3.40
C GLU A 95 -5.61 16.76 -3.05
N THR A 96 -5.73 15.64 -3.80
CA THR A 96 -6.68 14.57 -3.44
C THR A 96 -6.23 13.86 -2.18
N PHE A 97 -4.93 13.60 -2.06
CA PHE A 97 -4.33 12.97 -0.88
C PHE A 97 -4.48 13.88 0.35
N GLU A 98 -4.18 15.17 0.22
CA GLU A 98 -4.34 16.15 1.30
C GLU A 98 -5.79 16.19 1.82
N LYS A 99 -6.78 16.28 0.92
CA LYS A 99 -8.21 16.23 1.28
C LYS A 99 -8.60 14.93 1.99
N LEU A 100 -8.05 13.80 1.54
CA LEU A 100 -8.29 12.51 2.17
C LEU A 100 -7.74 12.46 3.61
N ILE A 101 -6.52 12.94 3.82
CA ILE A 101 -5.84 12.86 5.12
C ILE A 101 -6.42 13.88 6.11
N CYS A 102 -6.51 15.16 5.73
CA CYS A 102 -6.98 16.23 6.61
C CYS A 102 -8.48 16.20 6.84
N ASN A 103 -9.25 16.14 5.77
CA ASN A 103 -10.69 16.37 5.81
C ASN A 103 -11.49 15.08 5.83
N LYS A 104 -10.86 13.91 5.70
CA LYS A 104 -11.51 12.61 5.52
C LYS A 104 -12.48 12.58 4.32
N ILE A 105 -12.17 13.41 3.29
CA ILE A 105 -12.94 13.47 2.06
C ILE A 105 -12.45 12.37 1.13
N PHE A 106 -13.23 11.31 1.02
CA PHE A 106 -12.94 10.20 0.13
C PHE A 106 -13.34 10.53 -1.30
N PRO A 107 -12.44 10.34 -2.29
CA PRO A 107 -12.81 10.48 -3.70
C PRO A 107 -13.87 9.45 -4.10
N ARG A 108 -14.66 9.78 -5.12
CA ARG A 108 -15.78 8.93 -5.59
C ARG A 108 -15.65 8.53 -7.05
N ILE A 109 -14.66 9.07 -7.75
CA ILE A 109 -14.51 8.96 -9.20
C ILE A 109 -13.21 8.25 -9.53
N TYR A 110 -13.27 7.26 -10.42
CA TYR A 110 -12.13 6.62 -11.05
C TYR A 110 -11.88 7.19 -12.45
N ARG A 111 -10.62 7.33 -12.81
CA ARG A 111 -10.18 7.53 -14.19
C ARG A 111 -9.70 6.20 -14.76
N ASP A 112 -10.40 5.72 -15.76
CA ASP A 112 -10.02 4.49 -16.49
C ASP A 112 -10.03 4.74 -17.99
N LYS A 113 -9.61 3.74 -18.79
CA LYS A 113 -9.67 3.82 -20.25
C LYS A 113 -11.12 4.10 -20.68
N GLY A 114 -11.28 5.17 -21.44
CA GLY A 114 -12.59 5.55 -22.01
C GLY A 114 -13.40 6.54 -21.17
N GLY A 115 -13.02 6.91 -19.92
CA GLY A 115 -13.80 7.91 -19.22
C GLY A 115 -13.63 8.00 -17.71
N LEU A 116 -14.61 8.62 -17.09
CA LEU A 116 -14.77 8.68 -15.65
C LEU A 116 -15.81 7.66 -15.19
N TYR A 117 -15.49 6.91 -14.17
CA TYR A 117 -16.31 5.84 -13.65
C TYR A 117 -16.52 5.99 -12.14
N VAL A 118 -17.62 5.44 -11.66
CA VAL A 118 -17.97 5.40 -10.24
C VAL A 118 -18.43 4.00 -9.83
N GLU A 119 -18.28 3.66 -8.58
CA GLU A 119 -18.88 2.45 -8.02
C GLU A 119 -20.29 2.74 -7.54
N ILE A 120 -21.21 1.82 -7.81
CA ILE A 120 -22.61 1.95 -7.46
C ILE A 120 -22.94 1.06 -6.27
N ASP A 121 -23.73 1.59 -5.34
CA ASP A 121 -24.35 0.77 -4.30
C ASP A 121 -25.52 -0.01 -4.91
N SER A 122 -25.32 -1.31 -5.10
CA SER A 122 -26.27 -2.19 -5.77
C SER A 122 -27.61 -2.31 -5.02
N GLU A 123 -27.58 -2.30 -3.69
CA GLU A 123 -28.78 -2.40 -2.86
C GLU A 123 -29.55 -1.11 -2.89
N VAL A 124 -28.88 0.03 -2.69
CA VAL A 124 -29.50 1.35 -2.76
C VAL A 124 -30.11 1.60 -4.13
N LEU A 125 -29.40 1.27 -5.23
CA LEU A 125 -29.93 1.37 -6.59
C LEU A 125 -31.22 0.58 -6.74
N LYS A 126 -31.23 -0.68 -6.32
CA LYS A 126 -32.38 -1.59 -6.42
C LYS A 126 -33.57 -1.11 -5.59
N ASP A 127 -33.32 -0.66 -4.37
CA ASP A 127 -34.38 -0.22 -3.44
C ASP A 127 -34.97 1.13 -3.88
N ALA A 128 -34.13 2.08 -4.30
CA ALA A 128 -34.60 3.36 -4.85
C ALA A 128 -35.46 3.17 -6.12
N ARG A 129 -35.04 2.26 -7.02
CA ARG A 129 -35.87 1.93 -8.19
C ARG A 129 -37.23 1.36 -7.80
N LYS A 130 -37.27 0.40 -6.87
CA LYS A 130 -38.51 -0.22 -6.40
C LYS A 130 -39.41 0.81 -5.69
N GLY A 131 -38.80 1.69 -4.86
CA GLY A 131 -39.53 2.77 -4.20
C GLY A 131 -40.23 3.74 -5.17
N LYS A 132 -39.64 3.88 -6.38
CA LYS A 132 -40.24 4.62 -7.51
C LYS A 132 -41.20 3.77 -8.36
N THR A 133 -41.48 2.52 -8.00
CA THR A 133 -42.30 1.57 -8.75
C THR A 133 -41.84 1.33 -10.20
N LEU A 134 -40.55 1.60 -10.50
CA LEU A 134 -39.97 1.44 -11.83
C LEU A 134 -39.51 0.00 -12.06
N THR A 135 -39.77 -0.52 -13.25
CA THR A 135 -39.08 -1.75 -13.73
C THR A 135 -37.65 -1.44 -14.11
N GLN A 136 -36.79 -2.46 -14.15
CA GLN A 136 -35.41 -2.30 -14.65
C GLN A 136 -35.38 -1.79 -16.10
N ARG A 137 -36.39 -2.13 -16.91
CA ARG A 137 -36.51 -1.68 -18.29
C ARG A 137 -36.83 -0.18 -18.36
N GLU A 138 -37.82 0.28 -17.66
CA GLU A 138 -38.21 1.69 -17.61
C GLU A 138 -37.06 2.57 -17.12
N LEU A 139 -36.36 2.16 -16.04
CA LEU A 139 -35.21 2.89 -15.55
C LEU A 139 -34.07 2.94 -16.57
N ALA A 140 -33.79 1.83 -17.26
CA ALA A 140 -32.77 1.76 -18.30
C ALA A 140 -33.10 2.66 -19.49
N GLU A 141 -34.34 2.65 -19.97
CA GLU A 141 -34.85 3.50 -21.05
C GLU A 141 -34.73 4.98 -20.67
N ALA A 142 -35.07 5.35 -19.43
CA ALA A 142 -34.99 6.74 -18.94
C ALA A 142 -33.58 7.32 -18.93
N VAL A 143 -32.53 6.48 -18.77
CA VAL A 143 -31.12 6.93 -18.81
C VAL A 143 -30.42 6.61 -20.13
N GLY A 144 -31.09 5.93 -21.07
CA GLY A 144 -30.58 5.63 -22.40
C GLY A 144 -29.58 4.47 -22.43
N ILE A 145 -29.76 3.44 -21.59
CA ILE A 145 -28.91 2.24 -21.54
C ILE A 145 -29.71 0.95 -21.68
N ASN A 146 -29.01 -0.18 -21.81
CA ASN A 146 -29.67 -1.48 -21.88
C ASN A 146 -30.14 -1.96 -20.49
N LYS A 147 -31.33 -2.57 -20.40
CA LYS A 147 -31.86 -3.23 -19.20
C LYS A 147 -30.82 -4.15 -18.51
N LYS A 148 -30.01 -4.85 -19.29
CA LYS A 148 -28.96 -5.75 -18.78
C LYS A 148 -27.94 -4.99 -17.90
N VAL A 149 -27.63 -3.75 -18.23
CA VAL A 149 -26.70 -2.93 -17.42
C VAL A 149 -27.28 -2.67 -16.05
N ILE A 150 -28.56 -2.23 -15.94
CA ILE A 150 -29.24 -2.05 -14.65
C ILE A 150 -29.24 -3.36 -13.85
N TYR A 151 -29.62 -4.47 -14.50
CA TYR A 151 -29.65 -5.78 -13.85
C TYR A 151 -28.28 -6.20 -13.28
N GLU A 152 -27.18 -6.02 -14.04
CA GLU A 152 -25.84 -6.36 -13.58
C GLU A 152 -25.40 -5.47 -12.40
N HIS A 153 -25.70 -4.18 -12.44
CA HIS A 153 -25.38 -3.25 -11.36
C HIS A 153 -26.22 -3.46 -10.10
N GLU A 154 -27.43 -3.98 -10.18
CA GLU A 154 -28.22 -4.40 -9.03
C GLU A 154 -27.77 -5.71 -8.40
N LYS A 155 -26.97 -6.50 -9.13
CA LYS A 155 -26.44 -7.80 -8.64
C LYS A 155 -25.00 -7.76 -8.19
N LYS A 156 -24.19 -6.90 -8.81
CA LYS A 156 -22.73 -6.87 -8.60
C LYS A 156 -22.26 -5.45 -8.43
N GLN A 157 -21.28 -5.27 -7.58
CA GLN A 157 -20.56 -4.00 -7.50
C GLN A 157 -19.67 -3.86 -8.75
N LEU A 158 -20.14 -3.10 -9.72
CA LEU A 158 -19.45 -2.80 -10.98
C LEU A 158 -19.24 -1.30 -11.08
N ARG A 159 -18.22 -0.90 -11.84
CA ARG A 159 -18.01 0.51 -12.20
C ARG A 159 -18.95 0.92 -13.32
N MET A 160 -19.63 2.05 -13.16
CA MET A 160 -20.51 2.67 -14.15
C MET A 160 -19.92 3.99 -14.63
N LEU A 161 -20.19 4.39 -15.86
CA LEU A 161 -19.86 5.73 -16.34
C LEU A 161 -20.51 6.80 -15.46
N LEU A 162 -19.74 7.83 -15.10
CA LEU A 162 -20.17 8.88 -14.17
C LEU A 162 -21.47 9.56 -14.64
N ASP A 163 -21.57 9.91 -15.92
CA ASP A 163 -22.76 10.59 -16.50
C ASP A 163 -24.03 9.73 -16.40
N ILE A 164 -23.90 8.41 -16.52
CA ILE A 164 -25.04 7.48 -16.35
C ILE A 164 -25.44 7.43 -14.86
N ALA A 165 -24.47 7.31 -13.98
CA ALA A 165 -24.73 7.26 -12.54
C ALA A 165 -25.39 8.56 -12.03
N GLU A 166 -24.93 9.73 -12.50
CA GLU A 166 -25.54 11.02 -12.16
C GLU A 166 -26.98 11.17 -12.70
N LYS A 167 -27.26 10.62 -13.89
CA LYS A 167 -28.64 10.56 -14.42
C LYS A 167 -29.52 9.67 -13.54
N LEU A 168 -29.02 8.51 -13.12
CA LEU A 168 -29.72 7.62 -12.21
C LEU A 168 -30.03 8.30 -10.87
N GLU A 169 -29.02 8.95 -10.23
CA GLU A 169 -29.22 9.70 -8.98
C GLU A 169 -30.34 10.77 -9.11
N ARG A 170 -30.36 11.49 -10.23
CA ARG A 170 -31.40 12.50 -10.49
C ARG A 170 -32.79 11.90 -10.64
N ILE A 171 -32.94 10.81 -11.41
CA ILE A 171 -34.24 10.15 -11.63
C ILE A 171 -34.74 9.52 -10.33
N LEU A 172 -33.85 8.84 -9.63
CA LEU A 172 -34.19 8.14 -8.39
C LEU A 172 -34.34 9.09 -7.20
N ASN A 173 -33.77 10.28 -7.28
CA ASN A 173 -33.60 11.23 -6.17
C ASN A 173 -32.93 10.57 -4.97
N GLU A 174 -31.92 9.76 -5.22
CA GLU A 174 -31.20 8.99 -4.21
C GLU A 174 -29.70 8.94 -4.53
N LYS A 175 -28.85 8.94 -3.49
CA LYS A 175 -27.39 8.85 -3.63
C LYS A 175 -26.95 7.40 -3.76
N ILE A 176 -26.58 6.99 -4.97
CA ILE A 176 -26.17 5.62 -5.28
C ILE A 176 -24.65 5.47 -5.50
N ILE A 177 -23.93 6.58 -5.69
CA ILE A 177 -22.48 6.57 -5.93
C ILE A 177 -21.74 6.41 -4.61
N LYS A 178 -20.92 5.36 -4.51
CA LYS A 178 -20.06 5.07 -3.34
C LYS A 178 -18.73 5.83 -3.39
N SER A 179 -18.12 5.98 -2.23
CA SER A 179 -16.74 6.42 -2.14
C SER A 179 -15.80 5.31 -2.62
N VAL A 180 -14.69 5.70 -3.25
CA VAL A 180 -13.64 4.77 -3.66
C VAL A 180 -12.95 4.18 -2.44
N GLU A 181 -12.76 2.87 -2.42
CA GLU A 181 -11.94 2.20 -1.42
C GLU A 181 -10.45 2.50 -1.70
N ILE A 182 -9.89 3.45 -0.98
CA ILE A 182 -8.49 3.86 -1.10
C ILE A 182 -7.57 2.94 -0.29
N PHE A 183 -8.01 2.53 0.89
CA PHE A 183 -7.22 1.70 1.80
C PHE A 183 -7.38 0.22 1.46
N LYS A 184 -6.79 -0.17 0.32
CA LYS A 184 -6.83 -1.56 -0.18
C LYS A 184 -5.73 -2.40 0.44
N ARG A 185 -6.06 -3.65 0.77
CA ARG A 185 -5.08 -4.68 1.15
C ARG A 185 -4.75 -5.54 -0.06
N TYR A 186 -3.53 -6.08 -0.07
CA TYR A 186 -3.03 -6.92 -1.16
C TYR A 186 -2.47 -8.21 -0.58
N GLU A 187 -2.74 -9.32 -1.24
CA GLU A 187 -2.12 -10.61 -0.97
C GLU A 187 -1.01 -10.81 -2.01
N GLU A 188 0.20 -10.37 -1.68
CA GLU A 188 1.37 -10.50 -2.54
C GLU A 188 2.53 -11.09 -1.72
N HIS A 189 3.26 -12.03 -2.32
CA HIS A 189 4.36 -12.74 -1.67
C HIS A 189 5.66 -12.62 -2.46
N GLY A 190 6.76 -12.51 -1.74
CA GLY A 190 8.10 -12.38 -2.27
C GLY A 190 8.90 -13.66 -2.25
N GLN A 191 9.81 -13.78 -3.21
CA GLN A 191 10.72 -14.93 -3.31
C GLN A 191 12.17 -14.46 -3.12
N PRO A 192 13.04 -15.32 -2.54
CA PRO A 192 14.46 -15.00 -2.39
C PRO A 192 15.11 -14.72 -3.75
N LYS A 193 15.99 -13.72 -3.79
CA LYS A 193 16.69 -13.30 -5.02
C LYS A 193 17.88 -14.19 -5.37
N ASP A 194 18.51 -14.80 -4.37
CA ASP A 194 19.73 -15.57 -4.51
C ASP A 194 19.82 -16.75 -3.52
N LEU A 195 20.92 -17.48 -3.57
CA LEU A 195 21.16 -18.62 -2.67
C LEU A 195 21.34 -18.23 -1.22
N LEU A 196 21.87 -17.03 -0.95
CA LEU A 196 22.03 -16.53 0.42
C LEU A 196 20.67 -16.32 1.08
N GLU A 197 19.79 -15.55 0.44
CA GLU A 197 18.43 -15.34 0.93
C GLU A 197 17.67 -16.65 1.06
N LYS A 198 17.79 -17.55 0.07
CA LYS A 198 17.16 -18.87 0.11
C LYS A 198 17.61 -19.70 1.31
N ASN A 199 18.88 -19.66 1.68
CA ASN A 199 19.40 -20.39 2.83
C ASN A 199 18.92 -19.77 4.15
N ILE A 200 18.90 -18.44 4.25
CA ILE A 200 18.37 -17.71 5.40
C ILE A 200 16.88 -18.03 5.57
N GLY A 201 16.10 -17.98 4.48
CA GLY A 201 14.68 -18.35 4.51
C GLY A 201 14.46 -19.77 5.02
N ARG A 202 15.22 -20.76 4.53
CA ARG A 202 15.13 -22.14 5.01
C ARG A 202 15.42 -22.28 6.52
N ASN A 203 16.40 -21.55 7.03
CA ASN A 203 16.71 -21.59 8.46
C ASN A 203 15.59 -20.97 9.29
N LEU A 204 15.01 -19.83 8.86
CA LEU A 204 13.85 -19.23 9.49
C LEU A 204 12.61 -20.14 9.42
N GLU A 205 12.40 -20.85 8.31
CA GLU A 205 11.31 -21.82 8.15
C GLU A 205 11.45 -23.04 9.05
N LYS A 206 12.68 -23.56 9.21
CA LYS A 206 12.96 -24.69 10.13
C LYS A 206 12.57 -24.38 11.57
N ILE A 207 12.73 -23.14 12.01
CA ILE A 207 12.33 -22.69 13.36
C ILE A 207 10.87 -22.18 13.42
N GLY A 208 10.10 -22.37 12.33
CA GLY A 208 8.65 -22.21 12.29
C GLY A 208 8.13 -20.84 11.85
N PHE A 209 8.93 -20.03 11.16
CA PHE A 209 8.45 -18.81 10.52
C PHE A 209 7.99 -19.08 9.08
N LYS A 210 7.01 -18.28 8.61
CA LYS A 210 6.77 -18.07 7.18
C LYS A 210 7.60 -16.89 6.72
N THR A 211 8.23 -16.98 5.55
CA THR A 211 9.12 -15.94 5.04
C THR A 211 8.57 -15.27 3.79
N ASP A 212 8.71 -13.95 3.71
CA ASP A 212 8.47 -13.14 2.52
C ASP A 212 9.70 -12.29 2.23
N PHE A 213 10.18 -12.30 1.00
CA PHE A 213 11.35 -11.54 0.57
C PHE A 213 10.93 -10.30 -0.20
N VAL A 214 11.71 -9.23 -0.04
CA VAL A 214 11.43 -7.95 -0.69
C VAL A 214 12.72 -7.33 -1.20
N LYS A 215 12.61 -6.53 -2.27
CA LYS A 215 13.73 -5.84 -2.88
C LYS A 215 13.52 -4.34 -2.86
N GLN A 216 14.61 -3.59 -3.05
CA GLN A 216 14.54 -2.12 -3.11
C GLN A 216 13.86 -1.50 -1.87
N SER A 217 14.19 -2.04 -0.70
CA SER A 217 13.62 -1.61 0.58
C SER A 217 14.71 -1.58 1.67
N PRO A 218 14.47 -0.96 2.84
CA PRO A 218 15.41 -0.95 3.97
C PRO A 218 15.54 -2.31 4.66
N LEU A 219 14.87 -3.33 4.14
CA LEU A 219 14.86 -4.70 4.64
C LEU A 219 14.84 -5.68 3.47
N ASP A 220 15.22 -6.93 3.70
CA ASP A 220 15.24 -8.00 2.70
C ASP A 220 14.24 -9.12 2.99
N VAL A 221 13.91 -9.39 4.25
CA VAL A 221 13.03 -10.51 4.62
C VAL A 221 12.12 -10.19 5.79
N PHE A 222 10.88 -10.60 5.67
CA PHE A 222 9.91 -10.71 6.75
C PHE A 222 9.84 -12.16 7.22
N ALA A 223 9.92 -12.36 8.54
CA ALA A 223 9.70 -13.66 9.17
C ALA A 223 8.46 -13.57 10.07
N LYS A 224 7.37 -14.22 9.67
CA LYS A 224 6.05 -14.11 10.31
C LYS A 224 5.61 -15.44 10.93
N GLU A 225 5.23 -15.38 12.21
CA GLU A 225 4.49 -16.43 12.93
C GLU A 225 3.48 -15.74 13.86
N LYS A 226 3.54 -15.88 15.17
CA LYS A 226 2.78 -15.07 16.15
C LYS A 226 3.33 -13.65 16.29
N ALA A 227 4.61 -13.47 15.94
CA ALA A 227 5.28 -12.17 15.86
C ALA A 227 5.86 -11.99 14.45
N LEU A 228 5.86 -10.76 13.96
CA LEU A 228 6.53 -10.37 12.73
C LEU A 228 7.91 -9.83 13.09
N ILE A 229 8.97 -10.40 12.51
CA ILE A 229 10.34 -9.90 12.59
C ILE A 229 10.72 -9.35 11.21
N ILE A 230 11.24 -8.14 11.19
CA ILE A 230 11.80 -7.50 10.02
C ILE A 230 13.30 -7.75 10.03
N SER A 231 13.88 -8.25 8.94
CA SER A 231 15.30 -8.47 8.87
C SER A 231 15.89 -7.90 7.59
N ASP A 232 17.07 -7.30 7.75
CA ASP A 232 17.92 -6.90 6.66
C ASP A 232 19.15 -7.85 6.60
N ILE A 233 19.68 -8.08 5.41
CA ILE A 233 20.79 -9.02 5.18
C ILE A 233 21.97 -8.23 4.59
N GLU A 234 23.01 -7.98 5.38
CA GLU A 234 24.18 -7.26 4.91
C GLU A 234 25.47 -7.96 5.30
N ILE A 235 26.18 -8.44 4.30
CA ILE A 235 27.46 -9.11 4.47
C ILE A 235 28.68 -8.20 4.22
N ASP A 236 28.48 -7.06 3.51
CA ASP A 236 29.55 -6.08 3.28
C ASP A 236 29.61 -5.11 4.46
N LYS A 237 30.66 -5.23 5.28
CA LYS A 237 30.88 -4.38 6.45
C LYS A 237 30.87 -2.87 6.17
N ARG A 238 31.22 -2.45 4.92
CA ARG A 238 31.23 -1.04 4.53
C ARG A 238 29.82 -0.47 4.40
N LYS A 239 28.87 -1.31 3.99
CA LYS A 239 27.46 -0.93 3.81
C LYS A 239 26.62 -1.09 5.09
N MET A 240 27.09 -1.95 6.00
CA MET A 240 26.35 -2.34 7.22
C MET A 240 25.85 -1.15 8.05
N LYS A 241 26.68 -0.10 8.21
CA LYS A 241 26.27 1.09 8.99
C LYS A 241 25.11 1.84 8.33
N LYS A 242 25.16 1.99 6.99
CA LYS A 242 24.08 2.64 6.24
C LYS A 242 22.79 1.82 6.31
N ARG A 243 22.89 0.52 6.04
CA ARG A 243 21.74 -0.40 6.10
C ARG A 243 21.10 -0.43 7.49
N ALA A 244 21.91 -0.46 8.55
CA ALA A 244 21.40 -0.38 9.93
C ALA A 244 20.70 0.95 10.20
N ALA A 245 21.19 2.07 9.68
CA ALA A 245 20.54 3.37 9.81
C ALA A 245 19.19 3.41 9.09
N ASP A 246 19.16 3.00 7.80
CA ASP A 246 17.94 2.93 7.01
C ASP A 246 16.88 2.02 7.67
N LEU A 247 17.31 0.87 8.19
CA LEU A 247 16.43 -0.05 8.92
C LEU A 247 15.93 0.56 10.23
N LYS A 248 16.80 1.28 10.97
CA LYS A 248 16.43 1.93 12.24
C LYS A 248 15.36 3.01 12.02
N GLU A 249 15.56 3.90 11.06
CA GLU A 249 14.57 4.93 10.72
C GLU A 249 13.21 4.31 10.35
N PHE A 250 13.23 3.25 9.57
CA PHE A 250 12.02 2.53 9.20
C PHE A 250 11.31 1.91 10.41
N ILE A 251 12.06 1.25 11.30
CA ILE A 251 11.51 0.60 12.51
C ILE A 251 10.97 1.64 13.49
N ASP A 252 11.60 2.79 13.60
CA ASP A 252 11.14 3.86 14.49
C ASP A 252 9.74 4.36 14.10
N VAL A 253 9.35 4.22 12.84
CA VAL A 253 7.99 4.51 12.36
C VAL A 253 7.07 3.30 12.52
N VAL A 254 7.46 2.13 11.99
CA VAL A 254 6.55 0.97 11.93
C VAL A 254 6.37 0.27 13.28
N LYS A 255 7.33 0.43 14.20
CA LYS A 255 7.35 -0.18 15.55
C LYS A 255 7.16 -1.70 15.49
N ARG A 256 8.09 -2.38 14.80
CA ARG A 256 8.12 -3.84 14.69
C ARG A 256 9.50 -4.37 15.08
N PRO A 257 9.59 -5.57 15.71
CA PRO A 257 10.84 -6.25 15.99
C PRO A 257 11.73 -6.38 14.76
N ALA A 258 13.03 -6.17 14.92
CA ALA A 258 13.96 -6.23 13.78
C ALA A 258 15.33 -6.79 14.14
N LEU A 259 16.01 -7.28 13.10
CA LEU A 259 17.35 -7.85 13.15
C LEU A 259 18.15 -7.43 11.92
N LEU A 260 19.47 -7.33 12.07
CA LEU A 260 20.39 -7.27 10.94
C LEU A 260 21.18 -8.59 10.89
N ILE A 261 21.02 -9.33 9.80
CA ILE A 261 21.68 -10.61 9.58
C ILE A 261 23.00 -10.35 8.85
N THR A 262 24.10 -10.85 9.40
CA THR A 262 25.45 -10.64 8.84
C THR A 262 26.25 -11.94 8.77
N GLU A 263 27.33 -11.95 8.00
CA GLU A 263 28.19 -13.13 7.87
C GLU A 263 28.99 -13.38 9.17
N LYS A 264 29.62 -12.35 9.72
CA LYS A 264 30.44 -12.44 10.95
C LYS A 264 30.57 -11.11 11.64
N THR A 265 30.31 -11.07 12.97
CA THR A 265 30.41 -9.86 13.77
C THR A 265 30.89 -10.18 15.20
N LYS A 266 31.57 -9.23 15.82
CA LYS A 266 31.86 -9.25 17.26
C LYS A 266 30.89 -8.36 18.05
N LYS A 267 30.01 -7.63 17.34
CA LYS A 267 29.08 -6.70 17.95
C LYS A 267 27.71 -7.39 18.15
N GLU A 268 27.06 -7.10 19.24
CA GLU A 268 25.71 -7.59 19.50
C GLU A 268 24.64 -6.71 18.82
N GLU A 269 24.95 -5.44 18.61
CA GLU A 269 24.04 -4.47 17.98
C GLU A 269 24.79 -3.40 17.18
N LEU A 270 24.05 -2.72 16.28
CA LEU A 270 24.53 -1.57 15.52
C LEU A 270 23.39 -0.55 15.40
N LEU A 271 23.60 0.68 15.92
CA LEU A 271 22.58 1.75 15.94
C LEU A 271 21.26 1.31 16.61
N GLY A 272 21.34 0.48 17.65
CA GLY A 272 20.18 -0.07 18.34
C GLY A 272 19.46 -1.21 17.58
N ILE A 273 20.01 -1.66 16.44
CA ILE A 273 19.52 -2.85 15.75
C ILE A 273 20.35 -4.06 16.18
N PRO A 274 19.74 -5.10 16.76
CA PRO A 274 20.44 -6.33 17.12
C PRO A 274 21.01 -7.02 15.89
N LEU A 275 22.26 -7.50 16.01
CA LEU A 275 22.95 -8.26 14.99
C LEU A 275 22.82 -9.75 15.27
N ILE A 276 22.72 -10.55 14.21
CA ILE A 276 22.81 -12.00 14.28
C ILE A 276 23.69 -12.53 13.16
N GLU A 277 24.60 -13.47 13.49
CA GLU A 277 25.37 -14.15 12.46
C GLU A 277 24.50 -15.16 11.72
N ARG A 278 24.72 -15.29 10.40
CA ARG A 278 24.00 -16.26 9.56
C ARG A 278 24.08 -17.68 10.12
N LYS A 279 25.25 -18.06 10.66
CA LYS A 279 25.45 -19.39 11.26
C LYS A 279 24.60 -19.60 12.51
N GLU A 280 24.40 -18.56 13.33
CA GLU A 280 23.56 -18.66 14.52
C GLU A 280 22.10 -18.99 14.19
N LEU A 281 21.62 -18.63 12.97
CA LEU A 281 20.26 -18.97 12.52
C LEU A 281 20.04 -20.48 12.32
N GLU A 282 21.09 -21.28 12.26
CA GLU A 282 20.99 -22.72 12.09
C GLU A 282 20.58 -23.42 13.39
N ASP A 283 20.96 -22.86 14.54
CA ASP A 283 20.82 -23.49 15.86
C ASP A 283 19.99 -22.68 16.85
N ILE A 284 19.61 -21.42 16.54
CA ILE A 284 18.88 -20.55 17.46
C ILE A 284 17.45 -21.04 17.65
N GLU A 285 16.95 -20.98 18.89
CA GLU A 285 15.54 -21.21 19.16
C GLU A 285 14.68 -20.01 18.73
N ARG A 286 13.47 -20.31 18.24
CA ARG A 286 12.51 -19.29 17.83
C ARG A 286 12.25 -18.22 18.91
N LYS A 287 12.14 -18.61 20.18
CA LYS A 287 11.88 -17.71 21.31
C LYS A 287 13.03 -16.71 21.49
N ASP A 288 14.26 -17.17 21.36
CA ASP A 288 15.45 -16.33 21.53
C ASP A 288 15.61 -15.37 20.37
N LEU A 289 15.33 -15.79 19.14
CA LEU A 289 15.31 -14.90 17.98
C LEU A 289 14.29 -13.78 18.15
N ILE A 290 13.06 -14.09 18.57
CA ILE A 290 12.02 -13.08 18.85
C ILE A 290 12.45 -12.13 19.99
N LYS A 291 13.01 -12.67 21.08
CA LYS A 291 13.49 -11.87 22.20
C LYS A 291 14.61 -10.91 21.77
N ARG A 292 15.55 -11.40 20.95
CA ARG A 292 16.65 -10.57 20.41
C ARG A 292 16.12 -9.48 19.49
N ALA A 293 15.22 -9.81 18.56
CA ALA A 293 14.63 -8.84 17.64
C ALA A 293 13.84 -7.71 18.34
N LYS A 294 13.19 -8.03 19.44
CA LYS A 294 12.44 -7.04 20.24
C LYS A 294 13.31 -5.95 20.88
N LYS A 295 14.62 -6.12 20.98
CA LYS A 295 15.52 -5.08 21.49
C LYS A 295 15.65 -3.87 20.55
N ALA A 296 15.19 -3.98 19.30
CA ALA A 296 15.24 -2.91 18.31
C ALA A 296 14.14 -1.83 18.48
N ILE A 297 13.10 -2.12 19.30
CA ILE A 297 11.90 -1.26 19.45
C ILE A 297 12.04 -0.33 20.66
#